data_8c48f5ee7e0ada8775415e6e2babf94d
#
_entry.id   8c48f5ee7e0ada8775415e6e2babf94d
#
_cell.length_a   1.000
_cell.length_b   1.000
_cell.length_c   1.000
_cell.angle_alpha   90.00
_cell.angle_beta   90.00
_cell.angle_gamma   90.00
#
_symmetry.space_group_name_H-M   'P 1'
#
loop_
_entity.id
_entity.type
_entity.pdbx_description
1 polymer ?
#
loop_
_entity_poly.entity_id
_entity_poly.type
_entity_poly.pdbx_seq_one_letter_code
_entity_poly.pdbx_strand_id
1 'polypeptide(L)'
;MGTPHNEAAQGAFAKTVLMPGDPLRAKFIAETFLQDAKLVNNVRGVQGYTGTYQGTPVSVMASGMGMPSIGIYSHELFHFYDVDNIIRVGSAGAISPQLKVRDVVFGQGSCTDSNYAHQFGLGGTFAPIADFTLLETAVTVARKLGIEPHVGSLLSSDVFYNKAGNTLDWGKMGVLAVEMESAALYCNAAEAGKRALAICTISDSLITGEELPAADRQTTFTQMMEVALGVAVEMAKK
;
A
#
# COMPACT_ATOMS: atom_id res chain seq x y z
N MET A 1 6.98 13.07 -21.45
CA MET A 1 6.17 12.08 -22.18
C MET A 1 5.65 11.08 -21.15
N GLY A 2 4.39 10.63 -21.32
CA GLY A 2 3.86 9.56 -20.47
C GLY A 2 4.56 8.22 -20.71
N THR A 3 4.32 7.28 -19.80
CA THR A 3 4.72 5.88 -19.93
C THR A 3 3.59 5.08 -20.61
N PRO A 4 3.78 3.78 -20.93
CA PRO A 4 2.71 2.96 -21.50
C PRO A 4 1.46 2.81 -20.60
N HIS A 5 1.59 3.06 -19.30
CA HIS A 5 0.52 2.85 -18.33
C HIS A 5 0.14 4.13 -17.58
N ASN A 6 0.79 5.27 -17.87
CA ASN A 6 0.54 6.52 -17.17
C ASN A 6 0.73 7.72 -18.14
N GLU A 7 -0.33 8.53 -18.31
CA GLU A 7 -0.36 9.69 -19.20
C GLU A 7 0.00 11.01 -18.49
N ALA A 8 0.30 10.97 -17.21
CA ALA A 8 0.61 12.17 -16.44
C ALA A 8 1.79 12.95 -17.03
N ALA A 9 1.72 14.26 -16.96
CA ALA A 9 2.83 15.11 -17.30
C ALA A 9 3.99 14.95 -16.32
N GLN A 10 5.20 15.26 -16.75
CA GLN A 10 6.36 15.30 -15.86
C GLN A 10 6.08 16.30 -14.71
N GLY A 11 6.36 15.88 -13.47
CA GLY A 11 6.11 16.70 -12.28
C GLY A 11 4.64 16.76 -11.84
N ALA A 12 3.75 15.97 -12.46
CA ALA A 12 2.34 15.93 -12.08
C ALA A 12 2.10 15.17 -10.76
N PHE A 13 2.98 14.25 -10.39
CA PHE A 13 2.91 13.55 -9.10
C PHE A 13 3.71 14.26 -8.01
N ALA A 14 3.20 14.23 -6.81
CA ALA A 14 3.92 14.65 -5.61
C ALA A 14 5.00 13.62 -5.21
N LYS A 15 5.91 14.01 -4.33
CA LYS A 15 6.97 13.14 -3.82
C LYS A 15 6.46 11.92 -3.03
N THR A 16 5.28 12.03 -2.45
CA THR A 16 4.61 10.93 -1.75
C THR A 16 3.30 10.59 -2.45
N VAL A 17 3.14 9.30 -2.79
CA VAL A 17 1.95 8.74 -3.43
C VAL A 17 1.31 7.73 -2.51
N LEU A 18 0.02 7.91 -2.20
CA LEU A 18 -0.81 6.89 -1.57
C LEU A 18 -1.33 5.95 -2.66
N MET A 19 -1.19 4.64 -2.45
CA MET A 19 -1.49 3.67 -3.49
C MET A 19 -2.50 2.60 -3.02
N PRO A 20 -3.83 2.87 -3.16
CA PRO A 20 -4.85 1.84 -3.01
C PRO A 20 -4.87 0.89 -4.21
N GLY A 21 -5.34 -0.35 -4.03
CA GLY A 21 -5.57 -1.28 -5.14
C GLY A 21 -6.72 -0.83 -6.04
N ASP A 22 -7.79 -0.33 -5.43
CA ASP A 22 -9.06 0.03 -6.07
C ASP A 22 -9.05 1.47 -6.62
N PRO A 23 -9.32 1.70 -7.93
CA PRO A 23 -9.43 3.03 -8.51
C PRO A 23 -10.52 3.90 -7.87
N LEU A 24 -11.64 3.31 -7.44
CA LEU A 24 -12.70 4.05 -6.77
C LEU A 24 -12.28 4.51 -5.37
N ARG A 25 -11.43 3.73 -4.68
CA ARG A 25 -10.81 4.18 -3.44
C ARG A 25 -9.81 5.31 -3.68
N ALA A 26 -9.03 5.25 -4.76
CA ALA A 26 -8.15 6.36 -5.12
C ALA A 26 -8.94 7.66 -5.33
N LYS A 27 -10.06 7.59 -6.05
CA LYS A 27 -10.98 8.70 -6.24
C LYS A 27 -11.56 9.19 -4.90
N PHE A 28 -12.04 8.28 -4.07
CA PHE A 28 -12.60 8.61 -2.76
C PHE A 28 -11.58 9.36 -1.88
N ILE A 29 -10.34 8.88 -1.79
CA ILE A 29 -9.29 9.55 -1.01
C ILE A 29 -9.04 10.96 -1.56
N ALA A 30 -8.93 11.10 -2.88
CA ALA A 30 -8.66 12.39 -3.51
C ALA A 30 -9.80 13.39 -3.26
N GLU A 31 -11.05 12.98 -3.46
CA GLU A 31 -12.22 13.87 -3.32
C GLU A 31 -12.56 14.18 -1.85
N THR A 32 -12.22 13.27 -0.91
CA THR A 32 -12.57 13.45 0.51
C THR A 32 -11.52 14.23 1.28
N PHE A 33 -10.24 13.99 0.99
CA PHE A 33 -9.14 14.48 1.83
C PHE A 33 -8.26 15.52 1.16
N LEU A 34 -8.12 15.52 -0.17
CA LEU A 34 -7.24 16.46 -0.84
C LEU A 34 -7.98 17.74 -1.26
N GLN A 35 -7.33 18.87 -1.05
CA GLN A 35 -7.74 20.16 -1.60
C GLN A 35 -7.22 20.28 -3.04
N ASP A 36 -8.03 20.88 -3.93
CA ASP A 36 -7.69 21.13 -5.34
C ASP A 36 -7.23 19.88 -6.10
N ALA A 37 -7.79 18.71 -5.76
CA ALA A 37 -7.44 17.44 -6.37
C ALA A 37 -7.70 17.45 -7.88
N LYS A 38 -6.69 17.12 -8.68
CA LYS A 38 -6.76 17.02 -10.14
C LYS A 38 -6.48 15.61 -10.58
N LEU A 39 -7.29 15.08 -11.50
CA LEU A 39 -7.02 13.81 -12.18
C LEU A 39 -5.82 14.01 -13.10
N VAL A 40 -4.74 13.28 -12.87
CA VAL A 40 -3.49 13.36 -13.64
C VAL A 40 -3.23 12.10 -14.48
N ASN A 41 -3.88 10.99 -14.15
CA ASN A 41 -3.84 9.75 -14.92
C ASN A 41 -5.18 9.04 -14.93
N ASN A 42 -5.57 8.49 -16.10
CA ASN A 42 -6.74 7.61 -16.23
C ASN A 42 -6.50 6.48 -17.26
N VAL A 43 -5.25 6.22 -17.61
CA VAL A 43 -4.90 5.12 -18.52
C VAL A 43 -5.37 3.80 -17.92
N ARG A 44 -6.09 3.00 -18.68
CA ARG A 44 -6.70 1.72 -18.28
C ARG A 44 -7.67 1.82 -17.09
N GLY A 45 -8.19 3.01 -16.78
CA GLY A 45 -9.03 3.25 -15.61
C GLY A 45 -8.27 3.26 -14.28
N VAL A 46 -6.93 3.21 -14.32
CA VAL A 46 -6.08 3.32 -13.12
C VAL A 46 -5.91 4.80 -12.80
N GLN A 47 -6.86 5.30 -12.01
CA GLN A 47 -6.97 6.71 -11.70
C GLN A 47 -5.85 7.18 -10.78
N GLY A 48 -5.22 8.30 -11.15
CA GLY A 48 -4.23 9.01 -10.36
C GLY A 48 -4.63 10.48 -10.17
N TYR A 49 -4.51 10.97 -8.96
CA TYR A 49 -4.87 12.34 -8.57
C TYR A 49 -3.70 13.00 -7.84
N THR A 50 -3.60 14.32 -7.98
CA THR A 50 -2.67 15.15 -7.18
C THR A 50 -3.41 16.35 -6.64
N GLY A 51 -3.22 16.64 -5.37
CA GLY A 51 -3.77 17.78 -4.65
C GLY A 51 -2.92 18.13 -3.44
N THR A 52 -3.50 18.80 -2.46
CA THR A 52 -2.80 19.14 -1.21
C THR A 52 -3.56 18.61 0.01
N TYR A 53 -2.82 18.20 1.02
CA TYR A 53 -3.34 17.85 2.34
C TYR A 53 -2.56 18.63 3.41
N GLN A 54 -3.26 19.44 4.19
CA GLN A 54 -2.65 20.35 5.17
C GLN A 54 -1.51 21.20 4.57
N GLY A 55 -1.72 21.69 3.33
CA GLY A 55 -0.73 22.50 2.61
C GLY A 55 0.43 21.72 1.97
N THR A 56 0.50 20.40 2.14
CA THR A 56 1.53 19.53 1.56
C THR A 56 1.00 18.89 0.27
N PRO A 57 1.75 18.93 -0.86
CA PRO A 57 1.39 18.18 -2.06
C PRO A 57 1.39 16.67 -1.79
N VAL A 58 0.30 16.00 -2.16
CA VAL A 58 0.13 14.55 -2.04
C VAL A 58 -0.54 14.02 -3.30
N SER A 59 -0.10 12.88 -3.76
CA SER A 59 -0.78 12.16 -4.84
C SER A 59 -1.42 10.87 -4.33
N VAL A 60 -2.46 10.47 -5.01
CA VAL A 60 -3.14 9.18 -4.80
C VAL A 60 -3.28 8.52 -6.16
N MET A 61 -2.81 7.29 -6.32
CA MET A 61 -2.95 6.55 -7.57
C MET A 61 -3.25 5.09 -7.28
N ALA A 62 -4.23 4.52 -7.98
CA ALA A 62 -4.53 3.11 -7.85
C ALA A 62 -3.38 2.22 -8.35
N SER A 63 -3.24 1.03 -7.77
CA SER A 63 -2.26 0.03 -8.22
C SER A 63 -2.87 -1.12 -9.01
N GLY A 64 -4.21 -1.27 -9.00
CA GLY A 64 -4.84 -2.54 -9.34
C GLY A 64 -4.55 -3.59 -8.27
N MET A 65 -4.85 -4.84 -8.54
CA MET A 65 -4.65 -5.97 -7.64
C MET A 65 -3.48 -6.85 -8.08
N GLY A 66 -2.74 -7.36 -7.11
CA GLY A 66 -1.66 -8.31 -7.30
C GLY A 66 -0.30 -7.69 -7.61
N MET A 67 0.74 -8.47 -7.32
CA MET A 67 2.13 -8.03 -7.47
C MET A 67 2.50 -7.61 -8.89
N PRO A 68 2.06 -8.28 -9.98
CA PRO A 68 2.35 -7.80 -11.33
C PRO A 68 1.78 -6.41 -11.62
N SER A 69 0.60 -6.10 -11.08
CA SER A 69 -0.05 -4.80 -11.30
C SER A 69 0.69 -3.68 -10.56
N ILE A 70 0.82 -3.80 -9.23
CA ILE A 70 1.56 -2.77 -8.46
C ILE A 70 3.01 -2.66 -8.92
N GLY A 71 3.58 -3.76 -9.40
CA GLY A 71 4.93 -3.80 -9.97
C GLY A 71 5.10 -2.83 -11.13
N ILE A 72 4.13 -2.76 -12.05
CA ILE A 72 4.14 -1.81 -13.17
C ILE A 72 4.08 -0.37 -12.65
N TYR A 73 3.06 -0.05 -11.89
CA TYR A 73 2.77 1.34 -11.50
C TYR A 73 3.80 1.90 -10.52
N SER A 74 4.27 1.11 -9.55
CA SER A 74 5.32 1.57 -8.63
C SER A 74 6.66 1.78 -9.34
N HIS A 75 7.02 0.89 -10.26
CA HIS A 75 8.21 1.07 -11.09
C HIS A 75 8.15 2.38 -11.88
N GLU A 76 7.03 2.63 -12.58
CA GLU A 76 6.88 3.84 -13.36
C GLU A 76 6.93 5.11 -12.49
N LEU A 77 6.28 5.11 -11.34
CA LEU A 77 6.29 6.25 -10.41
C LEU A 77 7.69 6.54 -9.88
N PHE A 78 8.45 5.52 -9.51
CA PHE A 78 9.81 5.71 -8.98
C PHE A 78 10.81 6.15 -10.07
N HIS A 79 10.77 5.55 -11.25
CA HIS A 79 11.80 5.76 -12.27
C HIS A 79 11.49 6.91 -13.25
N PHE A 80 10.21 7.19 -13.50
CA PHE A 80 9.82 8.16 -14.53
C PHE A 80 9.12 9.41 -14.01
N TYR A 81 8.58 9.38 -12.77
CA TYR A 81 7.80 10.49 -12.21
C TYR A 81 8.41 11.10 -10.95
N ASP A 82 9.65 10.73 -10.61
CA ASP A 82 10.41 11.30 -9.50
C ASP A 82 9.70 11.22 -8.14
N VAL A 83 8.93 10.14 -7.94
CA VAL A 83 8.30 9.80 -6.66
C VAL A 83 9.34 9.23 -5.70
N ASP A 84 9.34 9.68 -4.46
CA ASP A 84 10.29 9.23 -3.44
C ASP A 84 9.70 8.23 -2.46
N ASN A 85 8.39 8.35 -2.18
CA ASN A 85 7.69 7.53 -1.21
C ASN A 85 6.39 6.98 -1.81
N ILE A 86 6.17 5.68 -1.69
CA ILE A 86 4.87 5.07 -1.99
C ILE A 86 4.34 4.41 -0.72
N ILE A 87 3.13 4.81 -0.31
CA ILE A 87 2.42 4.23 0.82
C ILE A 87 1.20 3.49 0.27
N ARG A 88 1.28 2.16 0.27
CA ARG A 88 0.12 1.33 -0.03
C ARG A 88 -0.93 1.47 1.07
N VAL A 89 -2.18 1.77 0.68
CA VAL A 89 -3.34 1.85 1.57
C VAL A 89 -4.39 0.83 1.14
N GLY A 90 -4.28 -0.37 1.69
CA GLY A 90 -4.99 -1.56 1.25
C GLY A 90 -5.94 -2.17 2.28
N SER A 91 -6.63 -3.22 1.86
CA SER A 91 -7.31 -4.17 2.75
C SER A 91 -6.48 -5.44 2.87
N ALA A 92 -6.62 -6.15 3.98
CA ALA A 92 -5.96 -7.43 4.23
C ALA A 92 -6.87 -8.36 5.04
N GLY A 93 -6.73 -9.67 4.85
CA GLY A 93 -7.38 -10.68 5.65
C GLY A 93 -6.52 -11.06 6.86
N ALA A 94 -7.08 -11.05 8.08
CA ALA A 94 -6.36 -11.44 9.28
C ALA A 94 -6.07 -12.94 9.30
N ILE A 95 -4.81 -13.29 9.56
CA ILE A 95 -4.36 -14.68 9.80
C ILE A 95 -3.73 -14.84 11.19
N SER A 96 -3.66 -13.76 11.96
CA SER A 96 -3.28 -13.74 13.38
C SER A 96 -4.50 -13.55 14.28
N PRO A 97 -4.63 -14.33 15.37
CA PRO A 97 -5.75 -14.18 16.32
C PRO A 97 -5.69 -12.88 17.13
N GLN A 98 -4.60 -12.12 17.03
CA GLN A 98 -4.44 -10.82 17.70
C GLN A 98 -5.23 -9.71 17.01
N LEU A 99 -5.64 -9.92 15.75
CA LEU A 99 -6.28 -8.91 14.92
C LEU A 99 -7.79 -9.08 14.86
N LYS A 100 -8.47 -7.95 14.81
CA LYS A 100 -9.92 -7.86 14.58
C LYS A 100 -10.18 -7.12 13.27
N VAL A 101 -11.35 -7.34 12.72
CA VAL A 101 -11.86 -6.54 11.59
C VAL A 101 -11.82 -5.06 11.96
N ARG A 102 -11.35 -4.21 11.07
CA ARG A 102 -11.05 -2.77 11.18
C ARG A 102 -9.74 -2.39 11.88
N ASP A 103 -8.98 -3.34 12.42
CA ASP A 103 -7.63 -3.02 12.90
C ASP A 103 -6.73 -2.53 11.76
N VAL A 104 -5.77 -1.66 12.10
CA VAL A 104 -4.80 -1.12 11.14
C VAL A 104 -3.45 -1.81 11.33
N VAL A 105 -2.96 -2.42 10.26
CA VAL A 105 -1.71 -3.20 10.26
C VAL A 105 -0.65 -2.48 9.42
N PHE A 106 0.56 -2.44 9.94
CA PHE A 106 1.74 -1.85 9.29
C PHE A 106 2.71 -2.95 8.91
N GLY A 107 2.92 -3.14 7.62
CA GLY A 107 3.79 -4.20 7.08
C GLY A 107 5.26 -3.86 7.25
N GLN A 108 5.89 -4.31 8.33
CA GLN A 108 7.33 -4.18 8.53
C GLN A 108 8.13 -5.00 7.52
N GLY A 109 7.64 -6.18 7.17
CA GLY A 109 8.18 -7.05 6.15
C GLY A 109 7.06 -7.76 5.41
N SER A 110 7.38 -8.33 4.27
CA SER A 110 6.42 -9.08 3.47
C SER A 110 6.97 -10.45 3.13
N CYS A 111 6.39 -11.49 3.71
CA CYS A 111 6.53 -12.85 3.20
C CYS A 111 5.79 -12.95 1.86
N THR A 112 6.16 -13.91 1.03
CA THR A 112 5.46 -14.12 -0.24
C THR A 112 5.58 -15.55 -0.73
N ASP A 113 4.56 -16.02 -1.44
CA ASP A 113 4.55 -17.24 -2.22
C ASP A 113 4.88 -17.00 -3.71
N SER A 114 5.20 -15.75 -4.08
CA SER A 114 5.52 -15.33 -5.44
C SER A 114 7.00 -15.46 -5.77
N ASN A 115 7.27 -15.64 -7.04
CA ASN A 115 8.63 -15.53 -7.60
C ASN A 115 8.98 -14.10 -8.06
N TYR A 116 8.25 -13.08 -7.63
CA TYR A 116 8.44 -11.70 -8.10
C TYR A 116 9.90 -11.21 -8.00
N ALA A 117 10.57 -11.50 -6.87
CA ALA A 117 11.95 -11.07 -6.63
C ALA A 117 12.99 -11.75 -7.53
N HIS A 118 12.68 -12.88 -8.18
CA HIS A 118 13.60 -13.58 -9.07
C HIS A 118 14.03 -12.76 -10.28
N GLN A 119 13.22 -11.79 -10.73
CA GLN A 119 13.54 -10.91 -11.85
C GLN A 119 14.78 -10.05 -11.61
N PHE A 120 15.16 -9.81 -10.35
CA PHE A 120 16.34 -9.01 -10.00
C PHE A 120 17.66 -9.80 -10.08
N GLY A 121 17.63 -11.10 -10.38
CA GLY A 121 18.81 -11.92 -10.62
C GLY A 121 19.74 -12.12 -9.42
N LEU A 122 19.23 -11.96 -8.20
CA LEU A 122 20.02 -12.11 -6.98
C LEU A 122 20.37 -13.58 -6.72
N GLY A 123 21.58 -13.85 -6.22
CA GLY A 123 22.07 -15.20 -5.89
C GLY A 123 21.49 -15.81 -4.61
N GLY A 124 20.40 -15.29 -4.08
CA GLY A 124 19.75 -15.74 -2.84
C GLY A 124 18.32 -15.26 -2.72
N THR A 125 17.75 -15.34 -1.52
CA THR A 125 16.39 -14.86 -1.23
C THR A 125 16.46 -13.43 -0.73
N PHE A 126 15.80 -12.50 -1.43
CA PHE A 126 15.63 -11.13 -0.98
C PHE A 126 14.52 -11.07 0.09
N ALA A 127 14.73 -10.31 1.16
CA ALA A 127 13.74 -10.04 2.19
C ALA A 127 13.03 -8.71 1.90
N PRO A 128 11.80 -8.70 1.39
CA PRO A 128 11.04 -7.46 1.16
C PRO A 128 10.68 -6.80 2.49
N ILE A 129 11.27 -5.65 2.78
CA ILE A 129 11.04 -4.90 4.02
C ILE A 129 10.63 -3.46 3.71
N ALA A 130 9.81 -2.89 4.60
CA ALA A 130 9.45 -1.48 4.56
C ALA A 130 10.66 -0.58 4.85
N ASP A 131 10.61 0.66 4.34
CA ASP A 131 11.50 1.71 4.80
C ASP A 131 11.23 2.03 6.28
N PHE A 132 12.28 2.01 7.09
CA PHE A 132 12.16 2.22 8.54
C PHE A 132 11.65 3.62 8.87
N THR A 133 12.09 4.65 8.12
CA THR A 133 11.67 6.04 8.36
C THR A 133 10.17 6.22 8.11
N LEU A 134 9.63 5.60 7.05
CA LEU A 134 8.20 5.60 6.79
C LEU A 134 7.43 4.85 7.88
N LEU A 135 7.91 3.67 8.27
CA LEU A 135 7.27 2.85 9.29
C LEU A 135 7.23 3.54 10.66
N GLU A 136 8.36 4.07 11.14
CA GLU A 136 8.46 4.81 12.41
C GLU A 136 7.56 6.04 12.41
N THR A 137 7.54 6.77 11.28
CA THR A 137 6.67 7.93 11.12
C THR A 137 5.20 7.52 11.16
N ALA A 138 4.83 6.42 10.48
CA ALA A 138 3.45 5.92 10.47
C ALA A 138 2.97 5.48 11.85
N VAL A 139 3.80 4.76 12.60
CA VAL A 139 3.51 4.36 14.00
C VAL A 139 3.32 5.59 14.88
N THR A 140 4.17 6.61 14.71
CA THR A 140 4.07 7.87 15.45
C THR A 140 2.78 8.63 15.14
N VAL A 141 2.41 8.72 13.85
CA VAL A 141 1.16 9.36 13.42
C VAL A 141 -0.05 8.58 13.91
N ALA A 142 -0.06 7.24 13.79
CA ALA A 142 -1.14 6.40 14.28
C ALA A 142 -1.41 6.64 15.77
N ARG A 143 -0.38 6.62 16.60
CA ARG A 143 -0.49 6.88 18.05
C ARG A 143 -1.04 8.29 18.36
N LYS A 144 -0.62 9.31 17.61
CA LYS A 144 -1.17 10.68 17.75
C LYS A 144 -2.67 10.75 17.42
N LEU A 145 -3.13 9.90 16.50
CA LEU A 145 -4.54 9.79 16.13
C LEU A 145 -5.34 8.85 17.04
N GLY A 146 -4.72 8.25 18.06
CA GLY A 146 -5.36 7.29 18.96
C GLY A 146 -5.62 5.92 18.34
N ILE A 147 -4.89 5.59 17.25
CA ILE A 147 -4.99 4.32 16.55
C ILE A 147 -3.89 3.40 17.09
N GLU A 148 -4.25 2.19 17.55
CA GLU A 148 -3.28 1.18 17.97
C GLU A 148 -2.56 0.59 16.75
N PRO A 149 -1.23 0.73 16.64
CA PRO A 149 -0.50 0.22 15.49
C PRO A 149 -0.13 -1.26 15.68
N HIS A 150 -0.65 -2.13 14.83
CA HIS A 150 -0.21 -3.53 14.74
C HIS A 150 0.92 -3.63 13.71
N VAL A 151 2.16 -3.77 14.18
CA VAL A 151 3.35 -3.83 13.32
C VAL A 151 3.86 -5.26 13.21
N GLY A 152 4.09 -5.76 11.99
CA GLY A 152 4.64 -7.09 11.76
C GLY A 152 4.69 -7.48 10.29
N SER A 153 4.96 -8.76 10.04
CA SER A 153 5.03 -9.28 8.68
C SER A 153 3.64 -9.46 8.07
N LEU A 154 3.53 -9.13 6.80
CA LEU A 154 2.39 -9.48 5.94
C LEU A 154 2.73 -10.70 5.07
N LEU A 155 1.73 -11.35 4.51
CA LEU A 155 1.88 -12.28 3.40
C LEU A 155 1.35 -11.61 2.14
N SER A 156 2.20 -11.41 1.14
CA SER A 156 1.77 -11.09 -0.22
C SER A 156 1.61 -12.37 -1.01
N SER A 157 0.36 -12.70 -1.38
CA SER A 157 0.05 -13.91 -2.14
C SER A 157 -0.28 -13.58 -3.60
N ASP A 158 0.14 -14.44 -4.51
CA ASP A 158 -0.23 -14.35 -5.94
C ASP A 158 -1.69 -14.77 -6.19
N VAL A 159 -2.32 -15.45 -5.22
CA VAL A 159 -3.67 -15.99 -5.41
C VAL A 159 -4.59 -15.61 -4.26
N PHE A 160 -5.77 -15.10 -4.60
CA PHE A 160 -6.83 -14.85 -3.62
C PHE A 160 -7.54 -16.15 -3.21
N TYR A 161 -7.83 -17.01 -4.18
CA TYR A 161 -8.48 -18.32 -3.96
C TYR A 161 -7.43 -19.42 -3.83
N ASN A 162 -6.81 -19.51 -2.65
CA ASN A 162 -5.75 -20.49 -2.37
C ASN A 162 -6.30 -21.93 -2.31
N LYS A 163 -6.04 -22.71 -3.36
CA LYS A 163 -6.46 -24.11 -3.46
C LYS A 163 -5.75 -25.05 -2.50
N ALA A 164 -4.54 -24.70 -2.06
CA ALA A 164 -3.79 -25.49 -1.08
C ALA A 164 -4.36 -25.36 0.35
N GLY A 165 -5.15 -24.31 0.61
CA GLY A 165 -5.78 -24.09 1.92
C GLY A 165 -4.80 -23.84 3.07
N ASN A 166 -3.54 -23.47 2.78
CA ASN A 166 -2.47 -23.35 3.75
C ASN A 166 -2.15 -21.90 4.18
N THR A 167 -3.00 -20.93 3.85
CA THR A 167 -2.77 -19.52 4.19
C THR A 167 -2.62 -19.30 5.69
N LEU A 168 -3.40 -20.01 6.52
CA LEU A 168 -3.32 -19.91 7.98
C LEU A 168 -2.01 -20.46 8.57
N ASP A 169 -1.25 -21.27 7.82
CA ASP A 169 0.03 -21.78 8.31
C ASP A 169 1.08 -20.67 8.50
N TRP A 170 0.96 -19.59 7.73
CA TRP A 170 1.83 -18.42 7.89
C TRP A 170 1.64 -17.74 9.26
N GLY A 171 0.43 -17.79 9.81
CA GLY A 171 0.14 -17.32 11.17
C GLY A 171 0.97 -18.02 12.25
N LYS A 172 1.36 -19.30 12.03
CA LYS A 172 2.24 -20.05 12.94
C LYS A 172 3.64 -19.43 13.05
N MET A 173 4.05 -18.68 12.03
CA MET A 173 5.32 -17.94 11.99
C MET A 173 5.16 -16.47 12.41
N GLY A 174 4.00 -16.08 12.96
CA GLY A 174 3.74 -14.73 13.44
C GLY A 174 3.37 -13.73 12.33
N VAL A 175 3.04 -14.21 11.12
CA VAL A 175 2.54 -13.33 10.06
C VAL A 175 1.13 -12.85 10.43
N LEU A 176 0.90 -11.54 10.31
CA LEU A 176 -0.31 -10.90 10.82
C LEU A 176 -1.51 -11.03 9.89
N ALA A 177 -1.32 -10.75 8.62
CA ALA A 177 -2.39 -10.67 7.65
C ALA A 177 -1.91 -11.01 6.23
N VAL A 178 -2.83 -11.37 5.35
CA VAL A 178 -2.58 -11.65 3.93
C VAL A 178 -3.14 -10.53 3.06
N GLU A 179 -2.35 -10.11 2.08
CA GLU A 179 -2.70 -9.18 1.01
C GLU A 179 -1.99 -9.62 -0.30
N MET A 180 -1.89 -8.79 -1.33
CA MET A 180 -1.41 -9.26 -2.63
C MET A 180 -0.35 -8.36 -3.28
N GLU A 181 0.21 -7.35 -2.62
CA GLU A 181 1.02 -6.30 -3.30
C GLU A 181 2.31 -5.91 -2.58
N SER A 182 2.38 -5.98 -1.26
CA SER A 182 3.46 -5.35 -0.48
C SER A 182 4.85 -5.89 -0.80
N ALA A 183 4.98 -7.19 -1.13
CA ALA A 183 6.29 -7.75 -1.48
C ALA A 183 6.87 -7.14 -2.75
N ALA A 184 6.05 -7.00 -3.81
CA ALA A 184 6.50 -6.39 -5.05
C ALA A 184 6.83 -4.89 -4.87
N LEU A 185 6.00 -4.18 -4.11
CA LEU A 185 6.24 -2.77 -3.81
C LEU A 185 7.57 -2.55 -3.09
N TYR A 186 7.87 -3.38 -2.08
CA TYR A 186 9.13 -3.29 -1.33
C TYR A 186 10.34 -3.66 -2.19
N CYS A 187 10.21 -4.66 -3.06
CA CYS A 187 11.26 -5.01 -4.01
C CYS A 187 11.57 -3.84 -4.97
N ASN A 188 10.55 -3.23 -5.56
CA ASN A 188 10.73 -2.11 -6.49
C ASN A 188 11.30 -0.87 -5.79
N ALA A 189 10.87 -0.58 -4.55
CA ALA A 189 11.42 0.52 -3.78
C ALA A 189 12.91 0.31 -3.47
N ALA A 190 13.28 -0.89 -3.07
CA ALA A 190 14.68 -1.24 -2.79
C ALA A 190 15.56 -1.12 -4.04
N GLU A 191 15.09 -1.64 -5.19
CA GLU A 191 15.81 -1.55 -6.46
C GLU A 191 15.99 -0.11 -6.91
N ALA A 192 14.97 0.72 -6.77
CA ALA A 192 14.99 2.13 -7.13
C ALA A 192 15.75 3.03 -6.13
N GLY A 193 16.17 2.52 -4.97
CA GLY A 193 16.71 3.34 -3.88
C GLY A 193 15.70 4.33 -3.30
N LYS A 194 14.41 3.95 -3.33
CA LYS A 194 13.26 4.73 -2.88
C LYS A 194 12.62 4.09 -1.64
N ARG A 195 11.53 4.67 -1.14
CA ARG A 195 10.89 4.25 0.10
C ARG A 195 9.48 3.75 -0.11
N ALA A 196 9.12 2.67 0.57
CA ALA A 196 7.77 2.12 0.55
C ALA A 196 7.32 1.62 1.93
N LEU A 197 6.00 1.69 2.14
CA LEU A 197 5.31 1.14 3.30
C LEU A 197 3.94 0.62 2.88
N ALA A 198 3.50 -0.51 3.41
CA ALA A 198 2.13 -0.98 3.32
C ALA A 198 1.41 -0.74 4.65
N ILE A 199 0.29 -0.03 4.60
CA ILE A 199 -0.67 0.16 5.68
C ILE A 199 -1.98 -0.49 5.22
N CYS A 200 -2.48 -1.46 5.96
CA CYS A 200 -3.70 -2.18 5.59
C CYS A 200 -4.73 -2.11 6.71
N THR A 201 -6.01 -1.98 6.36
CA THR A 201 -7.10 -2.23 7.29
C THR A 201 -7.58 -3.67 7.14
N ILE A 202 -7.79 -4.35 8.25
CA ILE A 202 -8.33 -5.71 8.26
C ILE A 202 -9.79 -5.65 7.80
N SER A 203 -10.06 -6.29 6.67
CA SER A 203 -11.41 -6.37 6.07
C SER A 203 -12.16 -7.64 6.42
N ASP A 204 -11.44 -8.70 6.76
CA ASP A 204 -11.95 -10.01 7.07
C ASP A 204 -10.98 -10.80 7.94
N SER A 205 -11.47 -11.83 8.59
CA SER A 205 -10.67 -12.77 9.39
C SER A 205 -10.80 -14.18 8.84
N LEU A 206 -9.70 -14.74 8.34
CA LEU A 206 -9.67 -16.12 7.89
C LEU A 206 -9.82 -17.12 9.05
N ILE A 207 -9.64 -16.64 10.30
CA ILE A 207 -9.75 -17.47 11.51
C ILE A 207 -11.21 -17.59 11.96
N THR A 208 -11.93 -16.46 12.03
CA THR A 208 -13.30 -16.38 12.55
C THR A 208 -14.36 -16.45 11.46
N GLY A 209 -14.00 -16.20 10.20
CA GLY A 209 -14.93 -16.06 9.09
C GLY A 209 -15.70 -14.73 9.08
N GLU A 210 -15.37 -13.79 9.96
CA GLU A 210 -15.95 -12.44 9.94
C GLU A 210 -15.49 -11.68 8.70
N GLU A 211 -16.40 -11.01 8.01
CA GLU A 211 -16.12 -10.29 6.77
C GLU A 211 -16.95 -9.01 6.68
N LEU A 212 -16.34 -7.92 6.22
CA LEU A 212 -17.02 -6.66 5.91
C LEU A 212 -17.56 -6.65 4.47
N PRO A 213 -18.73 -6.04 4.23
CA PRO A 213 -19.25 -5.81 2.88
C PRO A 213 -18.23 -5.07 1.98
N ALA A 214 -18.24 -5.37 0.68
CA ALA A 214 -17.32 -4.75 -0.27
C ALA A 214 -17.45 -3.21 -0.31
N ALA A 215 -18.67 -2.67 -0.15
CA ALA A 215 -18.91 -1.21 -0.09
C ALA A 215 -18.18 -0.55 1.11
N ASP A 216 -18.14 -1.22 2.25
CA ASP A 216 -17.45 -0.72 3.45
C ASP A 216 -15.95 -0.61 3.21
N ARG A 217 -15.34 -1.56 2.49
CA ARG A 217 -13.90 -1.57 2.18
C ARG A 217 -13.47 -0.34 1.38
N GLN A 218 -14.38 0.27 0.60
CA GLN A 218 -14.10 1.43 -0.22
C GLN A 218 -14.05 2.73 0.59
N THR A 219 -14.99 2.94 1.51
CA THR A 219 -15.27 4.26 2.10
C THR A 219 -15.09 4.34 3.62
N THR A 220 -15.01 3.21 4.35
CA THR A 220 -14.98 3.23 5.81
C THR A 220 -13.57 3.05 6.41
N PHE A 221 -12.56 2.78 5.61
CA PHE A 221 -11.18 2.59 6.08
C PHE A 221 -10.42 3.92 6.19
N THR A 222 -11.07 4.94 6.75
CA THR A 222 -10.52 6.30 6.84
C THR A 222 -9.30 6.40 7.75
N GLN A 223 -9.24 5.60 8.81
CA GLN A 223 -8.11 5.64 9.75
C GLN A 223 -6.76 5.37 9.07
N MET A 224 -6.65 4.32 8.24
CA MET A 224 -5.39 4.07 7.52
C MET A 224 -5.07 5.19 6.52
N MET A 225 -6.11 5.80 5.92
CA MET A 225 -5.94 6.90 4.96
C MET A 225 -5.42 8.15 5.68
N GLU A 226 -5.99 8.49 6.84
CA GLU A 226 -5.55 9.61 7.68
C GLU A 226 -4.10 9.41 8.18
N VAL A 227 -3.74 8.19 8.59
CA VAL A 227 -2.35 7.86 8.94
C VAL A 227 -1.44 8.08 7.75
N ALA A 228 -1.75 7.54 6.57
CA ALA A 228 -0.91 7.66 5.38
C ALA A 228 -0.76 9.12 4.92
N LEU A 229 -1.83 9.91 4.98
CA LEU A 229 -1.79 11.35 4.70
C LEU A 229 -0.94 12.11 5.72
N GLY A 230 -1.07 11.77 6.99
CA GLY A 230 -0.21 12.34 8.06
C GLY A 230 1.27 11.99 7.85
N VAL A 231 1.58 10.77 7.40
CA VAL A 231 2.95 10.38 7.02
C VAL A 231 3.45 11.24 5.87
N ALA A 232 2.63 11.48 4.83
CA ALA A 232 3.02 12.33 3.70
C ALA A 232 3.41 13.75 4.17
N VAL A 233 2.64 14.32 5.11
CA VAL A 233 2.94 15.65 5.71
C VAL A 233 4.25 15.63 6.48
N GLU A 234 4.49 14.62 7.31
CA GLU A 234 5.74 14.54 8.10
C GLU A 234 6.97 14.28 7.22
N MET A 235 6.84 13.47 6.16
CA MET A 235 7.93 13.21 5.22
C MET A 235 8.31 14.43 4.37
N ALA A 236 7.38 15.33 4.11
CA ALA A 236 7.66 16.58 3.39
C ALA A 236 8.51 17.59 4.21
N LYS A 237 8.66 17.36 5.52
CA LYS A 237 9.49 18.20 6.42
C LYS A 237 10.94 17.70 6.53
N LYS A 238 11.21 16.48 6.05
CA LYS A 238 12.52 15.83 6.09
C LYS A 238 13.28 16.02 4.80
#